data_dd5f9a12004e16ba6e89f072ffbbd5fd
#
_entry.id   dd5f9a12004e16ba6e89f072ffbbd5fd
#
_cell.length_a   1.000
_cell.length_b   1.000
_cell.length_c   1.000
_cell.angle_alpha   90.00
_cell.angle_beta   90.00
_cell.angle_gamma   90.00
#
_symmetry.space_group_name_H-M   'P 1'
#
loop_
_entity.id
_entity.type
_entity.pdbx_description
1 polymer ?
#
loop_
_entity_poly.entity_id
_entity_poly.type
_entity_poly.pdbx_seq_one_letter_code
_entity_poly.pdbx_strand_id
1 'polypeptide(L)'
;MLARENILHQVEGTHIYAYGNRADEFAKFLDGDTRRPMQSGLLNPAEPKNLQMIELLLGGLCGEASEGEKLCLSIPSAPATRASDLIFHERSVQGVFEKLGYQAQSVNEGLAIVYSELKEVNFTGIGMSFGGGMCNICLAYLGLPVLTVATTRAGDYIDQSAASVTGETPTTVRLHKEDSSDSGFTLDGATGGSIDRALSVYYGDVITTAVSALQAAMAESKKLPRFAGPIPIVCSGGTAMAGNFLARLKWAIAKAELPVAISEVYLAKDPLNATAKGALVGAMLNM
;
A
#
# COMPACT_ATOMS: atom_id res chain seq x y z
N MET A 1 22.50 0.97 -23.78
CA MET A 1 22.41 0.13 -22.58
C MET A 1 20.97 0.06 -22.09
N LEU A 2 20.35 1.12 -21.63
CA LEU A 2 18.97 1.11 -21.06
C LEU A 2 17.92 0.52 -22.01
N ALA A 3 17.92 0.91 -23.27
CA ALA A 3 17.00 0.36 -24.28
C ALA A 3 17.20 -1.15 -24.56
N ARG A 4 18.44 -1.66 -24.48
CA ARG A 4 18.73 -3.09 -24.67
C ARG A 4 18.22 -3.93 -23.52
N GLU A 5 18.22 -3.37 -22.29
CA GLU A 5 17.76 -4.01 -21.06
C GLU A 5 16.28 -3.78 -20.81
N ASN A 6 15.57 -3.19 -21.77
CA ASN A 6 14.15 -2.85 -21.69
C ASN A 6 13.78 -2.04 -20.43
N ILE A 7 14.65 -1.08 -20.06
CA ILE A 7 14.46 -0.22 -18.90
C ILE A 7 13.72 1.02 -19.35
N LEU A 8 12.63 1.32 -18.66
CA LEU A 8 11.86 2.54 -18.89
C LEU A 8 12.76 3.74 -18.59
N HIS A 9 12.97 4.61 -19.55
CA HIS A 9 13.83 5.78 -19.41
C HIS A 9 13.39 6.94 -20.28
N GLN A 10 13.78 8.14 -19.90
CA GLN A 10 13.58 9.38 -20.64
C GLN A 10 14.90 10.13 -20.76
N VAL A 11 15.09 10.80 -21.88
CA VAL A 11 16.25 11.67 -22.12
C VAL A 11 15.77 13.12 -22.17
N GLU A 12 16.29 13.98 -21.30
CA GLU A 12 16.06 15.42 -21.27
C GLU A 12 17.39 16.17 -21.38
N GLY A 13 17.68 16.70 -22.55
CA GLY A 13 18.96 17.38 -22.79
C GLY A 13 20.14 16.44 -22.56
N THR A 14 20.96 16.73 -21.54
CA THR A 14 22.12 15.90 -21.15
C THR A 14 21.81 14.90 -20.04
N HIS A 15 20.60 14.88 -19.52
CA HIS A 15 20.20 14.01 -18.41
C HIS A 15 19.41 12.81 -18.91
N ILE A 16 19.64 11.66 -18.30
CA ILE A 16 18.89 10.44 -18.53
C ILE A 16 18.22 10.07 -17.21
N TYR A 17 16.91 9.92 -17.24
CA TYR A 17 16.11 9.45 -16.11
C TYR A 17 15.71 8.00 -16.34
N ALA A 18 16.15 7.09 -15.48
CA ALA A 18 15.73 5.69 -15.49
C ALA A 18 14.67 5.46 -14.42
N TYR A 19 13.66 4.65 -14.73
CA TYR A 19 12.49 4.42 -13.86
C TYR A 19 12.34 2.95 -13.50
N GLY A 20 11.66 2.69 -12.40
CA GLY A 20 11.30 1.36 -11.95
C GLY A 20 12.32 0.74 -10.99
N ASN A 21 12.12 -0.54 -10.69
CA ASN A 21 12.86 -1.26 -9.64
C ASN A 21 14.38 -1.30 -9.87
N ARG A 22 14.82 -1.26 -11.13
CA ARG A 22 16.25 -1.27 -11.48
C ARG A 22 16.93 0.10 -11.42
N ALA A 23 16.18 1.18 -11.12
CA ALA A 23 16.77 2.53 -11.01
C ALA A 23 17.85 2.60 -9.91
N ASP A 24 17.63 1.93 -8.77
CA ASP A 24 18.61 1.86 -7.66
C ASP A 24 19.90 1.13 -8.08
N GLU A 25 19.81 0.07 -8.88
CA GLU A 25 20.98 -0.66 -9.41
C GLU A 25 21.81 0.23 -10.32
N PHE A 26 21.14 0.97 -11.22
CA PHE A 26 21.81 1.91 -12.12
C PHE A 26 22.42 3.10 -11.40
N ALA A 27 21.73 3.63 -10.39
CA ALA A 27 22.25 4.71 -9.58
C ALA A 27 23.57 4.31 -8.91
N LYS A 28 23.64 3.13 -8.30
CA LYS A 28 24.88 2.59 -7.72
C LYS A 28 25.99 2.41 -8.75
N PHE A 29 25.65 1.90 -9.95
CA PHE A 29 26.63 1.63 -10.99
C PHE A 29 27.15 2.90 -11.66
N LEU A 30 26.30 3.94 -11.80
CA LEU A 30 26.60 5.18 -12.51
C LEU A 30 26.87 6.38 -11.60
N ASP A 31 26.96 6.15 -10.29
CA ASP A 31 27.14 7.20 -9.25
C ASP A 31 26.06 8.31 -9.38
N GLY A 32 24.83 7.88 -9.59
CA GLY A 32 23.68 8.75 -9.78
C GLY A 32 22.77 8.83 -8.55
N ASP A 33 21.98 9.89 -8.47
CA ASP A 33 21.00 10.08 -7.41
C ASP A 33 19.68 9.35 -7.71
N THR A 34 19.10 8.70 -6.69
CA THR A 34 17.76 8.16 -6.75
C THR A 34 16.72 9.14 -6.18
N ARG A 35 15.56 9.19 -6.81
CA ARG A 35 14.44 10.05 -6.41
C ARG A 35 13.17 9.23 -6.25
N ARG A 36 12.33 9.62 -5.31
CA ARG A 36 11.03 8.98 -5.07
C ARG A 36 9.91 9.96 -5.35
N PRO A 37 9.09 9.73 -6.39
CA PRO A 37 7.92 10.59 -6.66
C PRO A 37 6.84 10.50 -5.59
N MET A 38 6.87 9.42 -4.80
CA MET A 38 5.95 9.15 -3.69
C MET A 38 6.70 9.12 -2.37
N GLN A 39 6.07 9.69 -1.32
CA GLN A 39 6.55 9.62 0.06
C GLN A 39 5.37 9.43 1.00
N SER A 40 5.50 8.49 1.93
CA SER A 40 4.41 8.16 2.87
C SER A 40 3.06 7.95 2.17
N GLY A 41 3.05 7.21 1.06
CA GLY A 41 1.86 6.87 0.28
C GLY A 41 1.24 7.98 -0.57
N LEU A 42 1.82 9.19 -0.59
CA LEU A 42 1.32 10.36 -1.34
C LEU A 42 2.41 10.92 -2.26
N LEU A 43 2.04 11.78 -3.20
CA LEU A 43 3.00 12.53 -4.00
C LEU A 43 3.98 13.27 -3.09
N ASN A 44 5.28 13.12 -3.37
CA ASN A 44 6.34 13.72 -2.57
C ASN A 44 6.45 15.22 -2.88
N PRO A 45 6.07 16.13 -1.96
CA PRO A 45 6.10 17.57 -2.22
C PRO A 45 7.53 18.12 -2.33
N ALA A 46 8.53 17.40 -1.80
CA ALA A 46 9.93 17.79 -1.90
C ALA A 46 10.59 17.38 -3.23
N GLU A 47 9.90 16.59 -4.05
CA GLU A 47 10.39 16.17 -5.37
C GLU A 47 9.77 17.06 -6.47
N PRO A 48 10.54 17.99 -7.08
CA PRO A 48 10.00 18.94 -8.06
C PRO A 48 9.43 18.29 -9.31
N LYS A 49 9.90 17.09 -9.67
CA LYS A 49 9.46 16.35 -10.85
C LYS A 49 8.53 15.18 -10.53
N ASN A 50 7.95 15.14 -9.34
CA ASN A 50 7.12 14.01 -8.90
C ASN A 50 6.00 13.67 -9.88
N LEU A 51 5.25 14.67 -10.33
CA LEU A 51 4.14 14.47 -11.26
C LEU A 51 4.62 14.04 -12.65
N GLN A 52 5.70 14.63 -13.15
CA GLN A 52 6.30 14.23 -14.42
C GLN A 52 6.77 12.77 -14.41
N MET A 53 7.38 12.32 -13.31
CA MET A 53 7.76 10.92 -13.13
C MET A 53 6.54 9.99 -13.14
N ILE A 54 5.46 10.39 -12.46
CA ILE A 54 4.21 9.62 -12.45
C ILE A 54 3.57 9.59 -13.84
N GLU A 55 3.51 10.72 -14.55
CA GLU A 55 2.99 10.78 -15.92
C GLU A 55 3.73 9.81 -16.85
N LEU A 56 5.04 9.76 -16.77
CA LEU A 56 5.86 8.86 -17.58
C LEU A 56 5.65 7.38 -17.24
N LEU A 57 5.60 7.06 -15.95
CA LEU A 57 5.34 5.69 -15.48
C LEU A 57 3.94 5.22 -15.92
N LEU A 58 2.92 6.01 -15.69
CA LEU A 58 1.54 5.66 -16.01
C LEU A 58 1.31 5.62 -17.52
N GLY A 59 1.86 6.58 -18.28
CA GLY A 59 1.81 6.56 -19.74
C GLY A 59 2.51 5.35 -20.35
N GLY A 60 3.64 4.92 -19.77
CA GLY A 60 4.36 3.73 -20.19
C GLY A 60 3.64 2.41 -19.85
N LEU A 61 2.85 2.40 -18.78
CA LEU A 61 2.12 1.21 -18.33
C LEU A 61 0.75 1.06 -19.00
N CYS A 62 -0.01 2.14 -19.14
CA CYS A 62 -1.40 2.11 -19.57
C CYS A 62 -1.55 2.52 -21.05
N GLY A 63 -0.69 3.42 -21.56
CA GLY A 63 -0.86 4.01 -22.89
C GLY A 63 -2.05 4.98 -22.95
N GLU A 64 -2.47 5.32 -24.19
CA GLU A 64 -3.65 6.13 -24.45
C GLU A 64 -4.92 5.28 -24.37
N ALA A 65 -5.99 5.87 -23.82
CA ALA A 65 -7.26 5.20 -23.68
C ALA A 65 -7.99 5.05 -25.02
N SER A 66 -8.79 3.99 -25.14
CA SER A 66 -9.84 3.90 -26.17
C SER A 66 -11.00 4.85 -25.81
N GLU A 67 -11.85 5.17 -26.82
CA GLU A 67 -13.01 6.05 -26.59
C GLU A 67 -13.92 5.51 -25.49
N GLY A 68 -14.16 6.31 -24.46
CA GLY A 68 -15.03 5.97 -23.33
C GLY A 68 -14.43 4.97 -22.32
N GLU A 69 -13.13 4.67 -22.43
CA GLU A 69 -12.48 3.72 -21.52
C GLU A 69 -12.45 4.23 -20.08
N LYS A 70 -12.94 3.41 -19.16
CA LYS A 70 -13.00 3.70 -17.73
C LYS A 70 -11.76 3.17 -17.03
N LEU A 71 -11.27 3.93 -16.06
CA LEU A 71 -10.14 3.55 -15.20
C LEU A 71 -10.49 3.85 -13.75
N CYS A 72 -10.17 2.92 -12.86
CA CYS A 72 -10.24 3.15 -11.43
C CYS A 72 -8.84 3.04 -10.81
N LEU A 73 -8.41 4.09 -10.15
CA LEU A 73 -7.16 4.11 -9.39
C LEU A 73 -7.44 3.94 -7.90
N SER A 74 -6.52 3.28 -7.18
CA SER A 74 -6.61 3.21 -5.73
C SER A 74 -5.93 4.42 -5.10
N ILE A 75 -6.56 4.96 -4.05
CA ILE A 75 -6.01 6.04 -3.23
C ILE A 75 -5.98 5.62 -1.76
N PRO A 76 -5.03 6.12 -0.97
CA PRO A 76 -5.01 5.87 0.46
C PRO A 76 -6.20 6.54 1.17
N SER A 77 -6.43 6.17 2.42
CA SER A 77 -7.30 6.93 3.33
C SER A 77 -6.61 8.22 3.76
N ALA A 78 -7.39 9.26 4.07
CA ALA A 78 -6.82 10.50 4.58
C ALA A 78 -6.16 10.27 5.95
N PRO A 79 -4.85 10.49 6.09
CA PRO A 79 -4.26 10.61 7.42
C PRO A 79 -4.84 11.83 8.12
N ALA A 80 -5.14 11.72 9.41
CA ALA A 80 -5.81 12.78 10.18
C ALA A 80 -5.12 14.17 10.05
N THR A 81 -3.82 14.20 9.81
CA THR A 81 -3.01 15.43 9.74
C THR A 81 -2.71 15.91 8.32
N ARG A 82 -3.09 15.18 7.26
CA ARG A 82 -2.67 15.43 5.86
C ARG A 82 -3.82 15.29 4.85
N ALA A 83 -5.03 15.65 5.22
CA ALA A 83 -6.20 15.53 4.33
C ALA A 83 -6.07 16.35 3.04
N SER A 84 -5.47 17.55 3.09
CA SER A 84 -5.22 18.40 1.91
C SER A 84 -4.28 17.74 0.91
N ASP A 85 -3.26 17.04 1.40
CA ASP A 85 -2.27 16.38 0.56
C ASP A 85 -2.89 15.20 -0.20
N LEU A 86 -3.86 14.52 0.43
CA LEU A 86 -4.61 13.45 -0.23
C LEU A 86 -5.44 13.98 -1.41
N ILE A 87 -6.15 15.11 -1.23
CA ILE A 87 -6.93 15.72 -2.30
C ILE A 87 -6.02 16.11 -3.47
N PHE A 88 -4.87 16.71 -3.17
CA PHE A 88 -3.88 17.06 -4.18
C PHE A 88 -3.38 15.81 -4.91
N HIS A 89 -3.00 14.77 -4.18
CA HIS A 89 -2.55 13.50 -4.75
C HIS A 89 -3.60 12.89 -5.67
N GLU A 90 -4.83 12.72 -5.19
CA GLU A 90 -5.93 12.13 -5.94
C GLU A 90 -6.18 12.88 -7.25
N ARG A 91 -6.37 14.21 -7.17
CA ARG A 91 -6.65 15.06 -8.35
C ARG A 91 -5.49 15.09 -9.33
N SER A 92 -4.26 15.12 -8.84
CA SER A 92 -3.08 15.10 -9.70
C SER A 92 -2.96 13.78 -10.47
N VAL A 93 -3.15 12.65 -9.82
CA VAL A 93 -3.06 11.34 -10.48
C VAL A 93 -4.25 11.09 -11.42
N GLN A 94 -5.48 11.48 -11.01
CA GLN A 94 -6.65 11.46 -11.91
C GLN A 94 -6.39 12.28 -13.17
N GLY A 95 -5.87 13.49 -13.02
CA GLY A 95 -5.57 14.38 -14.14
C GLY A 95 -4.55 13.81 -15.12
N VAL A 96 -3.62 12.96 -14.66
CA VAL A 96 -2.71 12.21 -15.56
C VAL A 96 -3.49 11.24 -16.45
N PHE A 97 -4.39 10.45 -15.87
CA PHE A 97 -5.19 9.51 -16.65
C PHE A 97 -6.21 10.19 -17.56
N GLU A 98 -6.79 11.31 -17.13
CA GLU A 98 -7.68 12.14 -17.96
C GLU A 98 -6.95 12.70 -19.20
N LYS A 99 -5.68 13.12 -19.06
CA LYS A 99 -4.83 13.53 -20.19
C LYS A 99 -4.56 12.40 -21.18
N LEU A 100 -4.50 11.15 -20.70
CA LEU A 100 -4.37 9.94 -21.51
C LEU A 100 -5.71 9.49 -22.13
N GLY A 101 -6.81 10.19 -21.87
CA GLY A 101 -8.14 9.93 -22.43
C GLY A 101 -9.05 9.04 -21.59
N TYR A 102 -8.61 8.59 -20.41
CA TYR A 102 -9.43 7.75 -19.53
C TYR A 102 -10.51 8.52 -18.79
N GLN A 103 -11.66 7.89 -18.55
CA GLN A 103 -12.63 8.34 -17.57
C GLN A 103 -12.19 7.82 -16.18
N ALA A 104 -11.33 8.61 -15.51
CA ALA A 104 -10.69 8.20 -14.29
C ALA A 104 -11.57 8.42 -13.06
N GLN A 105 -11.68 7.41 -12.20
CA GLN A 105 -12.29 7.48 -10.88
C GLN A 105 -11.36 6.87 -9.84
N SER A 106 -11.61 7.13 -8.56
CA SER A 106 -10.81 6.61 -7.47
C SER A 106 -11.59 5.68 -6.55
N VAL A 107 -10.87 4.75 -5.91
CA VAL A 107 -11.37 3.90 -4.84
C VAL A 107 -10.37 3.88 -3.69
N ASN A 108 -10.86 3.81 -2.46
CA ASN A 108 -10.00 3.65 -1.29
C ASN A 108 -9.25 2.30 -1.35
N GLU A 109 -7.96 2.26 -1.00
CA GLU A 109 -7.14 1.04 -1.04
C GLU A 109 -7.72 -0.11 -0.21
N GLY A 110 -8.19 0.17 1.02
CA GLY A 110 -8.83 -0.85 1.86
C GLY A 110 -10.14 -1.35 1.27
N LEU A 111 -10.94 -0.48 0.65
CA LEU A 111 -12.18 -0.86 -0.05
C LEU A 111 -11.87 -1.68 -1.31
N ALA A 112 -10.82 -1.34 -2.03
CA ALA A 112 -10.38 -2.14 -3.18
C ALA A 112 -10.07 -3.59 -2.77
N ILE A 113 -9.43 -3.81 -1.62
CA ILE A 113 -9.19 -5.17 -1.10
C ILE A 113 -10.51 -5.89 -0.81
N VAL A 114 -11.51 -5.20 -0.24
CA VAL A 114 -12.85 -5.77 -0.05
C VAL A 114 -13.47 -6.18 -1.39
N TYR A 115 -13.35 -5.36 -2.42
CA TYR A 115 -13.84 -5.68 -3.77
C TYR A 115 -13.13 -6.87 -4.41
N SER A 116 -11.82 -7.01 -4.18
CA SER A 116 -11.05 -8.13 -4.70
C SER A 116 -11.42 -9.47 -4.05
N GLU A 117 -11.63 -9.49 -2.74
CA GLU A 117 -11.61 -10.72 -1.95
C GLU A 117 -12.96 -11.11 -1.34
N LEU A 118 -13.89 -10.17 -1.14
CA LEU A 118 -15.09 -10.39 -0.32
C LEU A 118 -16.41 -10.46 -1.13
N LYS A 119 -16.35 -10.84 -2.40
CA LYS A 119 -17.54 -11.00 -3.24
C LYS A 119 -18.55 -11.97 -2.65
N GLU A 120 -18.10 -13.11 -2.11
CA GLU A 120 -18.95 -14.18 -1.58
C GLU A 120 -19.73 -13.77 -0.32
N VAL A 121 -19.30 -12.72 0.36
CA VAL A 121 -19.97 -12.12 1.53
C VAL A 121 -20.56 -10.75 1.21
N ASN A 122 -20.96 -10.55 -0.05
CA ASN A 122 -21.56 -9.31 -0.55
C ASN A 122 -20.73 -8.07 -0.24
N PHE A 123 -19.41 -8.15 -0.42
CA PHE A 123 -18.46 -7.07 -0.15
C PHE A 123 -18.59 -6.47 1.25
N THR A 124 -18.83 -7.32 2.25
CA THR A 124 -18.97 -6.94 3.66
C THR A 124 -17.81 -7.48 4.46
N GLY A 125 -17.04 -6.60 5.11
CA GLY A 125 -15.87 -6.97 5.90
C GLY A 125 -14.84 -5.85 5.99
N ILE A 126 -13.64 -6.18 6.43
CA ILE A 126 -12.55 -5.22 6.61
C ILE A 126 -11.41 -5.55 5.66
N GLY A 127 -11.03 -4.59 4.81
CA GLY A 127 -9.82 -4.65 3.99
C GLY A 127 -8.70 -3.84 4.64
N MET A 128 -7.51 -4.45 4.74
CA MET A 128 -6.31 -3.83 5.30
C MET A 128 -5.15 -3.91 4.29
N SER A 129 -4.69 -2.77 3.76
CA SER A 129 -3.51 -2.66 2.90
C SER A 129 -2.30 -2.32 3.75
N PHE A 130 -1.30 -3.20 3.79
CA PHE A 130 -0.01 -2.96 4.43
C PHE A 130 1.04 -2.66 3.35
N GLY A 131 1.07 -1.40 2.89
CA GLY A 131 2.00 -0.92 1.86
C GLY A 131 3.38 -0.53 2.39
N GLY A 132 4.16 0.13 1.54
CA GLY A 132 5.44 0.74 1.94
C GLY A 132 5.23 2.04 2.73
N GLY A 133 4.47 2.97 2.20
CA GLY A 133 4.30 4.31 2.80
C GLY A 133 3.16 4.43 3.81
N MET A 134 2.11 3.63 3.68
CA MET A 134 0.93 3.66 4.55
C MET A 134 0.33 2.28 4.78
N CYS A 135 -0.34 2.12 5.91
CA CYS A 135 -1.34 1.10 6.14
C CYS A 135 -2.72 1.72 6.02
N ASN A 136 -3.56 1.20 5.11
CA ASN A 136 -4.91 1.68 4.84
C ASN A 136 -5.93 0.62 5.25
N ILE A 137 -6.97 1.03 5.95
CA ILE A 137 -8.00 0.14 6.48
C ILE A 137 -9.37 0.69 6.08
N CYS A 138 -10.25 -0.20 5.61
CA CYS A 138 -11.64 0.12 5.33
C CYS A 138 -12.56 -0.96 5.91
N LEU A 139 -13.50 -0.57 6.73
CA LEU A 139 -14.69 -1.37 7.03
C LEU A 139 -15.74 -1.07 5.98
N ALA A 140 -16.17 -2.08 5.26
CA ALA A 140 -17.21 -1.97 4.25
C ALA A 140 -18.45 -2.81 4.63
N TYR A 141 -19.61 -2.33 4.23
CA TYR A 141 -20.90 -3.02 4.33
C TYR A 141 -21.62 -2.95 3.00
N LEU A 142 -21.88 -4.10 2.40
CA LEU A 142 -22.51 -4.23 1.08
C LEU A 142 -21.80 -3.40 -0.01
N GLY A 143 -20.48 -3.39 0.01
CA GLY A 143 -19.64 -2.65 -0.94
C GLY A 143 -19.52 -1.15 -0.68
N LEU A 144 -20.16 -0.62 0.35
CA LEU A 144 -20.05 0.79 0.72
C LEU A 144 -19.08 0.98 1.89
N PRO A 145 -18.18 1.97 1.84
CA PRO A 145 -17.27 2.24 2.95
C PRO A 145 -18.06 2.81 4.14
N VAL A 146 -17.93 2.17 5.29
CA VAL A 146 -18.52 2.60 6.57
C VAL A 146 -17.57 3.52 7.33
N LEU A 147 -16.30 3.11 7.39
CA LEU A 147 -15.21 3.91 7.92
C LEU A 147 -13.91 3.58 7.17
N THR A 148 -13.04 4.57 7.10
CA THR A 148 -11.69 4.41 6.56
C THR A 148 -10.70 5.06 7.51
N VAL A 149 -9.53 4.45 7.67
CA VAL A 149 -8.45 4.98 8.49
C VAL A 149 -7.10 4.62 7.86
N ALA A 150 -6.12 5.51 8.01
CA ALA A 150 -4.76 5.26 7.58
C ALA A 150 -3.76 5.54 8.71
N THR A 151 -2.67 4.78 8.70
CA THR A 151 -1.49 5.06 9.51
C THR A 151 -0.28 5.21 8.62
N THR A 152 0.64 6.12 8.97
CA THR A 152 1.89 6.33 8.25
C THR A 152 3.01 5.38 8.70
N ARG A 153 2.75 4.53 9.69
CA ARG A 153 3.65 3.44 10.07
C ARG A 153 3.38 2.24 9.16
N ALA A 154 4.29 1.98 8.23
CA ALA A 154 4.18 0.94 7.21
C ALA A 154 5.59 0.40 6.84
N GLY A 155 5.79 -0.17 5.67
CA GLY A 155 7.07 -0.79 5.28
C GLY A 155 8.27 0.15 5.37
N ASP A 156 8.17 1.39 4.87
CA ASP A 156 9.25 2.37 4.92
C ASP A 156 9.61 2.77 6.37
N TYR A 157 8.63 2.84 7.25
CA TYR A 157 8.85 3.07 8.67
C TYR A 157 9.63 1.92 9.31
N ILE A 158 9.31 0.69 8.97
CA ILE A 158 10.04 -0.50 9.45
C ILE A 158 11.51 -0.42 9.01
N ASP A 159 11.75 -0.16 7.72
CA ASP A 159 13.09 -0.12 7.14
C ASP A 159 13.95 0.98 7.75
N GLN A 160 13.41 2.19 7.88
CA GLN A 160 14.11 3.33 8.47
C GLN A 160 14.41 3.12 9.96
N SER A 161 13.42 2.61 10.70
CA SER A 161 13.56 2.42 12.15
C SER A 161 14.53 1.28 12.47
N ALA A 162 14.47 0.17 11.74
CA ALA A 162 15.41 -0.93 11.91
C ALA A 162 16.83 -0.51 11.50
N ALA A 163 17.01 0.24 10.42
CA ALA A 163 18.28 0.79 9.99
C ALA A 163 18.90 1.69 11.08
N SER A 164 18.11 2.58 11.67
CA SER A 164 18.56 3.50 12.72
C SER A 164 19.13 2.80 13.95
N VAL A 165 18.59 1.65 14.35
CA VAL A 165 19.03 0.91 15.55
C VAL A 165 20.09 -0.14 15.26
N THR A 166 20.28 -0.54 14.00
CA THR A 166 21.29 -1.52 13.61
C THR A 166 22.55 -0.90 13.03
N GLY A 167 22.53 0.40 12.69
CA GLY A 167 23.62 1.08 12.02
C GLY A 167 23.72 0.78 10.51
N GLU A 168 22.70 0.12 9.96
CA GLU A 168 22.61 -0.21 8.53
C GLU A 168 21.91 0.90 7.73
N THR A 169 21.91 0.78 6.40
CA THR A 169 21.10 1.68 5.56
C THR A 169 19.67 1.15 5.43
N PRO A 170 18.64 2.02 5.26
CA PRO A 170 17.27 1.56 5.00
C PRO A 170 17.16 0.65 3.78
N THR A 171 17.98 0.87 2.74
CA THR A 171 18.02 0.01 1.56
C THR A 171 18.55 -1.38 1.90
N THR A 172 19.60 -1.50 2.72
CA THR A 172 20.12 -2.80 3.16
C THR A 172 19.06 -3.57 3.94
N VAL A 173 18.38 -2.91 4.87
CA VAL A 173 17.29 -3.51 5.67
C VAL A 173 16.13 -3.95 4.78
N ARG A 174 15.73 -3.12 3.82
CA ARG A 174 14.67 -3.46 2.85
C ARG A 174 15.03 -4.70 2.05
N LEU A 175 16.22 -4.74 1.45
CA LEU A 175 16.67 -5.89 0.68
C LEU A 175 16.72 -7.15 1.53
N HIS A 176 17.25 -7.07 2.76
CA HIS A 176 17.25 -8.20 3.69
C HIS A 176 15.83 -8.71 3.98
N LYS A 177 14.87 -7.81 4.17
CA LYS A 177 13.45 -8.13 4.39
C LYS A 177 12.79 -8.78 3.15
N GLU A 178 13.11 -8.29 1.94
CA GLU A 178 12.53 -8.74 0.68
C GLU A 178 13.17 -10.04 0.16
N ASP A 179 14.48 -10.21 0.29
CA ASP A 179 15.21 -11.43 -0.09
C ASP A 179 14.88 -12.62 0.81
N SER A 180 14.38 -12.37 2.00
CA SER A 180 14.00 -13.41 2.94
C SER A 180 12.75 -14.20 2.54
N SER A 181 12.08 -13.83 1.44
CA SER A 181 11.00 -14.63 0.87
C SER A 181 11.44 -16.05 0.50
N ASP A 182 12.71 -16.25 0.17
CA ASP A 182 13.32 -17.59 -0.13
C ASP A 182 14.12 -18.15 1.05
N SER A 183 14.57 -17.35 2.01
CA SER A 183 15.47 -17.77 3.11
C SER A 183 14.87 -17.71 4.50
N GLY A 184 13.58 -17.35 4.64
CA GLY A 184 12.85 -17.57 5.88
C GLY A 184 13.00 -16.49 6.96
N PHE A 185 13.13 -15.20 6.63
CA PHE A 185 12.85 -14.18 7.64
C PHE A 185 11.43 -14.38 8.18
N THR A 186 11.34 -14.65 9.48
CA THR A 186 10.07 -14.75 10.17
C THR A 186 10.05 -13.78 11.34
N LEU A 187 8.88 -13.26 11.66
CA LEU A 187 8.73 -12.32 12.77
C LEU A 187 9.00 -12.96 14.16
N ASP A 188 9.33 -14.21 14.24
CA ASP A 188 9.59 -14.90 15.51
C ASP A 188 10.89 -14.44 16.21
N GLY A 189 11.76 -13.73 15.49
CA GLY A 189 12.84 -12.86 16.01
C GLY A 189 13.88 -13.46 16.97
N ALA A 190 13.67 -14.67 17.45
CA ALA A 190 14.45 -15.22 18.55
C ALA A 190 15.85 -15.72 18.13
N THR A 191 16.05 -16.05 16.86
CA THR A 191 17.27 -16.70 16.34
C THR A 191 18.04 -15.90 15.31
N GLY A 192 17.50 -14.77 14.86
CA GLY A 192 18.09 -13.94 13.81
C GLY A 192 19.16 -12.96 14.29
N GLY A 193 19.84 -12.32 13.32
CA GLY A 193 20.79 -11.25 13.54
C GLY A 193 20.19 -9.99 14.15
N SER A 194 20.97 -8.91 14.24
CA SER A 194 20.49 -7.61 14.74
C SER A 194 19.35 -7.04 13.89
N ILE A 195 19.43 -7.20 12.56
CA ILE A 195 18.41 -6.74 11.62
C ILE A 195 17.09 -7.48 11.87
N ASP A 196 17.09 -8.83 12.00
CA ASP A 196 15.88 -9.62 12.23
C ASP A 196 15.16 -9.24 13.52
N ARG A 197 15.94 -9.03 14.59
CA ARG A 197 15.38 -8.56 15.88
C ARG A 197 14.75 -7.18 15.75
N ALA A 198 15.42 -6.25 15.08
CA ALA A 198 14.89 -4.91 14.85
C ALA A 198 13.61 -4.96 14.00
N LEU A 199 13.63 -5.71 12.88
CA LEU A 199 12.47 -5.93 12.04
C LEU A 199 11.30 -6.50 12.83
N SER A 200 11.52 -7.55 13.64
CA SER A 200 10.48 -8.16 14.48
C SER A 200 9.80 -7.17 15.41
N VAL A 201 10.56 -6.23 16.00
CA VAL A 201 10.03 -5.16 16.87
C VAL A 201 9.16 -4.19 16.07
N TYR A 202 9.67 -3.66 14.96
CA TYR A 202 8.97 -2.63 14.21
C TYR A 202 7.78 -3.17 13.40
N TYR A 203 7.79 -4.43 12.99
CA TYR A 203 6.60 -5.11 12.50
C TYR A 203 5.51 -5.22 13.58
N GLY A 204 5.91 -5.54 14.81
CA GLY A 204 4.98 -5.54 15.96
C GLY A 204 4.35 -4.18 16.20
N ASP A 205 5.13 -3.10 16.08
CA ASP A 205 4.65 -1.73 16.22
C ASP A 205 3.67 -1.33 15.09
N VAL A 206 3.97 -1.70 13.84
CA VAL A 206 3.06 -1.47 12.70
C VAL A 206 1.72 -2.20 12.90
N ILE A 207 1.75 -3.47 13.28
CA ILE A 207 0.54 -4.26 13.53
C ILE A 207 -0.28 -3.65 14.68
N THR A 208 0.38 -3.32 15.79
CA THR A 208 -0.30 -2.73 16.95
C THR A 208 -0.91 -1.38 16.61
N THR A 209 -0.17 -0.53 15.89
CA THR A 209 -0.67 0.78 15.45
C THR A 209 -1.88 0.65 14.53
N ALA A 210 -1.85 -0.27 13.55
CA ALA A 210 -2.96 -0.50 12.63
C ALA A 210 -4.23 -0.99 13.36
N VAL A 211 -4.07 -1.96 14.28
CA VAL A 211 -5.20 -2.51 15.04
C VAL A 211 -5.78 -1.46 16.02
N SER A 212 -4.92 -0.68 16.69
CA SER A 212 -5.36 0.39 17.57
C SER A 212 -6.09 1.51 16.81
N ALA A 213 -5.61 1.86 15.60
CA ALA A 213 -6.27 2.84 14.75
C ALA A 213 -7.67 2.35 14.30
N LEU A 214 -7.79 1.08 13.93
CA LEU A 214 -9.09 0.45 13.60
C LEU A 214 -10.03 0.49 14.81
N GLN A 215 -9.56 0.08 15.99
CA GLN A 215 -10.35 0.08 17.23
C GLN A 215 -10.84 1.49 17.57
N ALA A 216 -9.95 2.49 17.52
CA ALA A 216 -10.31 3.89 17.79
C ALA A 216 -11.35 4.41 16.80
N ALA A 217 -11.14 4.18 15.49
CA ALA A 217 -12.09 4.61 14.47
C ALA A 217 -13.46 3.97 14.61
N MET A 218 -13.54 2.70 15.00
CA MET A 218 -14.80 2.03 15.29
C MET A 218 -15.47 2.59 16.55
N ALA A 219 -14.70 2.89 17.59
CA ALA A 219 -15.24 3.46 18.84
C ALA A 219 -15.80 4.89 18.65
N GLU A 220 -15.16 5.69 17.78
CA GLU A 220 -15.61 7.04 17.44
C GLU A 220 -16.80 7.06 16.47
N SER A 221 -17.03 5.96 15.75
CA SER A 221 -18.12 5.86 14.77
C SER A 221 -19.49 5.85 15.48
N LYS A 222 -20.28 6.88 15.22
CA LYS A 222 -21.62 7.04 15.84
C LYS A 222 -22.64 5.99 15.38
N LYS A 223 -22.41 5.34 14.23
CA LYS A 223 -23.34 4.38 13.63
C LYS A 223 -22.57 3.30 12.85
N LEU A 224 -22.21 2.24 13.54
CA LEU A 224 -21.82 1.01 12.82
C LEU A 224 -23.08 0.27 12.34
N PRO A 225 -23.03 -0.34 11.13
CA PRO A 225 -24.11 -1.18 10.66
C PRO A 225 -24.37 -2.37 11.61
N ARG A 226 -25.60 -2.85 11.63
CA ARG A 226 -25.89 -4.13 12.27
C ARG A 226 -25.55 -5.25 11.30
N PHE A 227 -24.45 -5.93 11.53
CA PHE A 227 -24.06 -7.08 10.74
C PHE A 227 -24.90 -8.31 11.10
N ALA A 228 -25.28 -9.11 10.11
CA ALA A 228 -26.05 -10.33 10.33
C ALA A 228 -25.27 -11.44 11.07
N GLY A 229 -23.93 -11.32 11.08
CA GLY A 229 -23.02 -12.26 11.74
C GLY A 229 -21.60 -11.71 11.79
N PRO A 230 -20.62 -12.51 12.22
CA PRO A 230 -19.21 -12.14 12.22
C PRO A 230 -18.74 -11.82 10.79
N ILE A 231 -17.84 -10.83 10.65
CA ILE A 231 -17.31 -10.37 9.36
C ILE A 231 -15.82 -10.72 9.21
N PRO A 232 -15.33 -10.98 7.98
CA PRO A 232 -13.93 -11.27 7.73
C PRO A 232 -13.05 -10.02 7.72
N ILE A 233 -11.76 -10.23 8.01
CA ILE A 233 -10.67 -9.28 7.77
C ILE A 233 -9.74 -9.85 6.71
N VAL A 234 -9.48 -9.10 5.66
CA VAL A 234 -8.51 -9.45 4.61
C VAL A 234 -7.36 -8.47 4.65
N CYS A 235 -6.12 -8.97 4.74
CA CYS A 235 -4.93 -8.15 4.63
C CYS A 235 -4.19 -8.39 3.30
N SER A 236 -3.53 -7.36 2.81
CA SER A 236 -2.83 -7.30 1.53
C SER A 236 -1.61 -6.38 1.64
N GLY A 237 -0.79 -6.34 0.59
CA GLY A 237 0.41 -5.53 0.49
C GLY A 237 1.69 -6.28 0.85
N GLY A 238 2.82 -5.81 0.29
CA GLY A 238 4.12 -6.48 0.45
C GLY A 238 4.57 -6.64 1.91
N THR A 239 4.26 -5.66 2.76
CA THR A 239 4.59 -5.71 4.20
C THR A 239 3.86 -6.87 4.91
N ALA A 240 2.66 -7.24 4.46
CA ALA A 240 1.90 -8.35 5.05
C ALA A 240 2.42 -9.75 4.67
N MET A 241 3.37 -9.82 3.72
CA MET A 241 3.91 -11.10 3.24
C MET A 241 5.03 -11.67 4.12
N ALA A 242 5.55 -10.90 5.07
CA ALA A 242 6.59 -11.38 5.98
C ALA A 242 6.12 -12.62 6.77
N GLY A 243 7.00 -13.60 6.94
CA GLY A 243 6.69 -14.83 7.66
C GLY A 243 6.14 -14.56 9.05
N ASN A 244 5.08 -15.25 9.45
CA ASN A 244 4.33 -15.06 10.70
C ASN A 244 3.63 -13.70 10.91
N PHE A 245 3.61 -12.82 9.90
CA PHE A 245 2.85 -11.57 9.96
C PHE A 245 1.37 -11.85 10.26
N LEU A 246 0.75 -12.74 9.50
CA LEU A 246 -0.66 -13.08 9.66
C LEU A 246 -0.97 -13.65 11.06
N ALA A 247 -0.09 -14.47 11.60
CA ALA A 247 -0.27 -15.03 12.94
C ALA A 247 -0.23 -13.93 14.02
N ARG A 248 0.71 -12.99 13.92
CA ARG A 248 0.79 -11.83 14.81
C ARG A 248 -0.42 -10.90 14.66
N LEU A 249 -0.88 -10.65 13.43
CA LEU A 249 -2.07 -9.84 13.19
C LEU A 249 -3.31 -10.51 13.80
N LYS A 250 -3.51 -11.82 13.60
CA LYS A 250 -4.60 -12.58 14.23
C LYS A 250 -4.60 -12.44 15.75
N TRP A 251 -3.42 -12.57 16.36
CA TRP A 251 -3.27 -12.43 17.81
C TRP A 251 -3.60 -11.00 18.27
N ALA A 252 -3.15 -9.96 17.54
CA ALA A 252 -3.46 -8.57 17.87
C ALA A 252 -4.95 -8.27 17.73
N ILE A 253 -5.61 -8.75 16.67
CA ILE A 253 -7.06 -8.62 16.47
C ILE A 253 -7.84 -9.33 17.57
N ALA A 254 -7.45 -10.54 17.95
CA ALA A 254 -8.12 -11.30 19.01
C ALA A 254 -8.02 -10.63 20.38
N LYS A 255 -6.98 -9.82 20.62
CA LYS A 255 -6.80 -9.04 21.84
C LYS A 255 -7.50 -7.67 21.80
N ALA A 256 -7.76 -7.17 20.60
CA ALA A 256 -8.46 -5.91 20.43
C ALA A 256 -9.95 -6.14 20.70
N GLU A 257 -10.53 -5.36 21.60
CA GLU A 257 -11.98 -5.36 21.86
C GLU A 257 -12.68 -4.57 20.75
N LEU A 258 -12.82 -5.20 19.57
CA LEU A 258 -13.53 -4.61 18.46
C LEU A 258 -15.05 -4.71 18.70
N PRO A 259 -15.84 -3.65 18.40
CA PRO A 259 -17.29 -3.66 18.59
C PRO A 259 -18.05 -4.53 17.57
N VAL A 260 -17.34 -5.24 16.70
CA VAL A 260 -17.88 -6.17 15.70
C VAL A 260 -17.20 -7.53 15.83
N ALA A 261 -17.98 -8.60 15.71
CA ALA A 261 -17.42 -9.94 15.75
C ALA A 261 -16.66 -10.24 14.45
N ILE A 262 -15.45 -10.81 14.56
CA ILE A 262 -14.61 -11.19 13.42
C ILE A 262 -14.72 -12.70 13.19
N SER A 263 -15.04 -13.11 11.95
CA SER A 263 -15.13 -14.52 11.58
C SER A 263 -13.75 -15.13 11.34
N GLU A 264 -12.92 -14.45 10.59
CA GLU A 264 -11.57 -14.89 10.22
C GLU A 264 -10.69 -13.70 9.83
N VAL A 265 -9.38 -13.89 9.89
CA VAL A 265 -8.36 -12.95 9.39
C VAL A 265 -7.45 -13.72 8.45
N TYR A 266 -7.31 -13.28 7.21
CA TYR A 266 -6.49 -13.97 6.21
C TYR A 266 -5.79 -13.02 5.26
N LEU A 267 -4.77 -13.54 4.57
CA LEU A 267 -4.04 -12.82 3.54
C LEU A 267 -4.79 -12.95 2.22
N ALA A 268 -4.88 -11.88 1.45
CA ALA A 268 -5.44 -11.90 0.10
C ALA A 268 -4.79 -12.99 -0.76
N LYS A 269 -5.51 -13.58 -1.70
CA LYS A 269 -5.00 -14.63 -2.59
C LYS A 269 -3.76 -14.19 -3.37
N ASP A 270 -3.70 -12.91 -3.72
CA ASP A 270 -2.56 -12.29 -4.39
C ASP A 270 -2.29 -10.93 -3.72
N PRO A 271 -1.49 -10.93 -2.63
CA PRO A 271 -1.34 -9.76 -1.79
C PRO A 271 -0.73 -8.54 -2.48
N LEU A 272 0.09 -8.73 -3.49
CA LEU A 272 0.71 -7.62 -4.23
C LEU A 272 -0.25 -6.96 -5.21
N ASN A 273 -1.23 -7.70 -5.74
CA ASN A 273 -2.12 -7.22 -6.79
C ASN A 273 -3.58 -7.06 -6.34
N ALA A 274 -3.92 -7.41 -5.09
CA ALA A 274 -5.32 -7.38 -4.62
C ALA A 274 -5.94 -5.98 -4.73
N THR A 275 -5.19 -4.92 -4.41
CA THR A 275 -5.67 -3.54 -4.54
C THR A 275 -5.97 -3.18 -6.00
N ALA A 276 -5.10 -3.52 -6.94
CA ALA A 276 -5.32 -3.27 -8.37
C ALA A 276 -6.51 -4.08 -8.91
N LYS A 277 -6.63 -5.36 -8.52
CA LYS A 277 -7.79 -6.20 -8.87
C LYS A 277 -9.10 -5.63 -8.33
N GLY A 278 -9.08 -5.15 -7.11
CA GLY A 278 -10.24 -4.50 -6.49
C GLY A 278 -10.60 -3.17 -7.15
N ALA A 279 -9.61 -2.38 -7.57
CA ALA A 279 -9.85 -1.17 -8.35
C ALA A 279 -10.52 -1.50 -9.70
N LEU A 280 -10.10 -2.57 -10.38
CA LEU A 280 -10.76 -3.05 -11.60
C LEU A 280 -12.22 -3.43 -11.33
N VAL A 281 -12.51 -4.15 -10.23
CA VAL A 281 -13.89 -4.46 -9.82
C VAL A 281 -14.67 -3.17 -9.55
N GLY A 282 -14.05 -2.17 -8.89
CA GLY A 282 -14.64 -0.85 -8.67
C GLY A 282 -15.00 -0.12 -9.97
N ALA A 283 -14.15 -0.19 -11.00
CA ALA A 283 -14.45 0.35 -12.32
C ALA A 283 -15.67 -0.35 -12.96
N MET A 284 -15.80 -1.66 -12.76
CA MET A 284 -16.91 -2.45 -13.30
C MET A 284 -18.23 -2.22 -12.55
N LEU A 285 -18.21 -1.99 -11.24
CA LEU A 285 -19.42 -1.76 -10.43
C LEU A 285 -20.06 -0.38 -10.70
N ASN A 286 -19.27 0.58 -11.16
CA ASN A 286 -19.74 1.94 -11.48
C ASN A 286 -20.04 2.11 -12.98
N MET A 287 -20.26 1.03 -13.69
CA MET A 287 -20.68 1.02 -15.10
C MET A 287 -22.17 1.32 -15.26
#